data_5f4fd5653d5a635b3636adbbc0964f46
#
_entry.id   5f4fd5653d5a635b3636adbbc0964f46
#
_cell.length_a   1.000
_cell.length_b   1.000
_cell.length_c   1.000
_cell.angle_alpha   90.00
_cell.angle_beta   90.00
_cell.angle_gamma   90.00
#
_symmetry.space_group_name_H-M   'P 1'
#
loop_
_entity.id
_entity.type
_entity.pdbx_description
1 polymer ?
#
loop_
_entity_poly.entity_id
_entity_poly.type
_entity_poly.pdbx_seq_one_letter_code
_entity_poly.pdbx_strand_id
1 'polypeptide(L)'
;EGLAMLRAVLDDFRAWGGVRTTTTRDYRLTNASLSADKVVELSPQDHDEVLEKLAGQCTAALIIAPESDGILASLSALMVRNGARLLGSGPGSVATAADKWACHRLFTQAGLPTPDTCYADADGACKAAEKIGFPLVIKPVDGVSCEGISLIPDVPSLHSVLEKSRYVDRRFLLQRYIEGEHASACLLVAGNDNLCLSINRQFIEIDRPFSYQGSEVPFTGDKHQAAITLAQRAAALVPGLKGYIGVDLLIANEGCYGIEINPRLTTSYIGLRSVVNLNLAQAIWEASIQNILPRNVVLQGKFAFRKENLI
;
A
#
# COMPACT_ATOMS: atom_id res chain seq x y z
N GLU A 1 10.25 3.88 7.39
CA GLU A 1 9.11 2.96 7.23
C GLU A 1 9.54 1.63 6.60
N GLY A 2 10.17 1.62 5.41
CA GLY A 2 10.60 0.39 4.73
C GLY A 2 11.47 -0.53 5.59
N LEU A 3 12.48 0.02 6.26
CA LEU A 3 13.34 -0.74 7.18
C LEU A 3 12.56 -1.35 8.36
N ALA A 4 11.60 -0.60 8.91
CA ALA A 4 10.79 -1.09 10.02
C ALA A 4 9.87 -2.25 9.57
N MET A 5 9.26 -2.17 8.38
CA MET A 5 8.50 -3.27 7.79
C MET A 5 9.39 -4.49 7.51
N LEU A 6 10.61 -4.27 6.98
CA LEU A 6 11.57 -5.34 6.72
C LEU A 6 11.97 -6.07 8.01
N ARG A 7 12.31 -5.32 9.06
CA ARG A 7 12.62 -5.92 10.38
C ARG A 7 11.46 -6.75 10.90
N ALA A 8 10.26 -6.17 10.89
CA ALA A 8 9.05 -6.83 11.39
C ALA A 8 8.77 -8.16 10.67
N VAL A 9 8.82 -8.17 9.34
CA VAL A 9 8.53 -9.40 8.58
C VAL A 9 9.64 -10.45 8.70
N LEU A 10 10.90 -10.03 8.81
CA LEU A 10 12.01 -10.96 9.07
C LEU A 10 11.92 -11.61 10.46
N ASP A 11 11.53 -10.84 11.47
CA ASP A 11 11.28 -11.38 12.82
C ASP A 11 10.14 -12.41 12.80
N ASP A 12 9.08 -12.17 12.03
CA ASP A 12 7.96 -13.10 11.88
C ASP A 12 8.39 -14.38 11.13
N PHE A 13 9.17 -14.27 10.05
CA PHE A 13 9.74 -15.44 9.36
C PHE A 13 10.64 -16.27 10.29
N ARG A 14 11.49 -15.60 11.07
CA ARG A 14 12.34 -16.26 12.05
C ARG A 14 11.52 -16.96 13.15
N ALA A 15 10.49 -16.31 13.66
CA ALA A 15 9.60 -16.88 14.67
C ALA A 15 8.82 -18.10 14.14
N TRP A 16 8.40 -18.06 12.86
CA TRP A 16 7.75 -19.18 12.20
C TRP A 16 8.72 -20.36 11.99
N GLY A 17 9.96 -20.09 11.55
CA GLY A 17 10.98 -21.11 11.34
C GLY A 17 10.72 -22.06 10.16
N GLY A 18 9.70 -21.80 9.34
CA GLY A 18 9.31 -22.68 8.22
C GLY A 18 10.19 -22.55 6.98
N VAL A 19 11.03 -21.53 6.90
CA VAL A 19 11.90 -21.23 5.75
C VAL A 19 13.22 -20.63 6.20
N ARG A 20 14.25 -20.76 5.35
CA ARG A 20 15.47 -19.97 5.49
C ARG A 20 15.34 -18.66 4.72
N THR A 21 15.77 -17.56 5.33
CA THR A 21 15.63 -16.22 4.82
C THR A 21 16.95 -15.65 4.32
N THR A 22 16.93 -15.09 3.12
CA THR A 22 17.99 -14.21 2.62
C THR A 22 17.37 -12.84 2.39
N THR A 23 17.97 -11.79 2.91
CA THR A 23 17.50 -10.41 2.66
C THR A 23 18.60 -9.57 2.05
N THR A 24 18.19 -8.51 1.37
CA THR A 24 19.09 -7.48 0.87
C THR A 24 19.13 -6.28 1.81
N ARG A 25 20.25 -5.59 1.83
CA ARG A 25 20.47 -4.36 2.61
C ARG A 25 21.21 -3.36 1.77
N ASP A 26 20.71 -2.14 1.71
CA ASP A 26 21.43 -1.02 1.08
C ASP A 26 22.77 -0.78 1.79
N TYR A 27 23.84 -0.59 1.05
CA TYR A 27 25.21 -0.37 1.57
C TYR A 27 25.32 0.81 2.54
N ARG A 28 24.38 1.78 2.45
CA ARG A 28 24.30 2.94 3.37
C ARG A 28 23.76 2.58 4.74
N LEU A 29 23.12 1.40 4.89
CA LEU A 29 22.48 0.94 6.13
C LEU A 29 23.31 -0.14 6.84
N THR A 30 24.64 -0.05 6.81
CA THR A 30 25.57 -1.06 7.33
C THR A 30 25.31 -1.45 8.80
N ASN A 31 24.84 -0.49 9.61
CA ASN A 31 24.56 -0.70 11.04
C ASN A 31 23.14 -1.28 11.31
N ALA A 32 22.32 -1.48 10.28
CA ALA A 32 20.98 -2.04 10.46
C ALA A 32 21.08 -3.55 10.75
N SER A 33 20.76 -3.96 11.99
CA SER A 33 20.58 -5.36 12.32
C SER A 33 19.30 -5.92 11.70
N LEU A 34 19.40 -7.07 11.02
CA LEU A 34 18.29 -7.75 10.34
C LEU A 34 18.27 -9.23 10.75
N SER A 35 17.10 -9.73 11.17
CA SER A 35 16.89 -11.10 11.66
C SER A 35 16.76 -12.11 10.51
N ALA A 36 17.72 -12.14 9.59
CA ALA A 36 17.74 -13.07 8.45
C ALA A 36 18.91 -14.07 8.59
N ASP A 37 18.78 -15.27 7.99
CA ASP A 37 19.87 -16.26 7.96
C ASP A 37 21.05 -15.76 7.11
N LYS A 38 20.78 -14.96 6.10
CA LYS A 38 21.77 -14.31 5.25
C LYS A 38 21.36 -12.88 4.90
N VAL A 39 22.29 -11.95 5.04
CA VAL A 39 22.15 -10.55 4.59
C VAL A 39 23.11 -10.32 3.43
N VAL A 40 22.61 -9.81 2.32
CA VAL A 40 23.39 -9.45 1.13
C VAL A 40 23.36 -7.95 0.97
N GLU A 41 24.52 -7.32 0.97
CA GLU A 41 24.62 -5.88 0.75
C GLU A 41 24.41 -5.55 -0.73
N LEU A 42 23.66 -4.50 -1.00
CA LEU A 42 23.43 -3.99 -2.35
C LEU A 42 24.15 -2.64 -2.52
N SER A 43 24.89 -2.51 -3.59
CA SER A 43 25.43 -1.24 -4.05
C SER A 43 24.80 -0.82 -5.39
N PRO A 44 24.86 0.47 -5.77
CA PRO A 44 24.29 0.89 -7.05
C PRO A 44 24.96 0.24 -8.27
N GLN A 45 26.19 -0.25 -8.12
CA GLN A 45 26.97 -0.83 -9.21
C GLN A 45 26.57 -2.26 -9.57
N ASP A 46 26.06 -3.02 -8.59
CA ASP A 46 25.77 -4.47 -8.73
C ASP A 46 24.33 -4.84 -8.39
N HIS A 47 23.47 -3.82 -8.16
CA HIS A 47 22.10 -4.00 -7.68
C HIS A 47 21.31 -5.03 -8.49
N ASP A 48 21.26 -4.86 -9.83
CA ASP A 48 20.42 -5.72 -10.67
C ASP A 48 21.03 -7.13 -10.81
N GLU A 49 22.35 -7.25 -10.97
CA GLU A 49 23.04 -8.54 -11.04
C GLU A 49 22.84 -9.38 -9.76
N VAL A 50 22.97 -8.74 -8.60
CA VAL A 50 22.77 -9.41 -7.31
C VAL A 50 21.32 -9.85 -7.14
N LEU A 51 20.35 -8.99 -7.50
CA LEU A 51 18.92 -9.36 -7.41
C LEU A 51 18.55 -10.50 -8.37
N GLU A 52 19.04 -10.50 -9.62
CA GLU A 52 18.84 -11.59 -10.57
C GLU A 52 19.40 -12.91 -10.05
N LYS A 53 20.61 -12.89 -9.52
CA LYS A 53 21.25 -14.06 -8.91
C LYS A 53 20.46 -14.59 -7.71
N LEU A 54 19.99 -13.71 -6.82
CA LEU A 54 19.20 -14.11 -5.66
C LEU A 54 17.84 -14.68 -6.11
N ALA A 55 17.20 -14.09 -7.12
CA ALA A 55 15.94 -14.57 -7.65
C ALA A 55 16.07 -16.00 -8.20
N GLY A 56 17.16 -16.32 -8.92
CA GLY A 56 17.42 -17.65 -9.43
C GLY A 56 17.78 -18.69 -8.35
N GLN A 57 18.10 -18.25 -7.15
CA GLN A 57 18.48 -19.12 -6.03
C GLN A 57 17.39 -19.31 -4.96
N CYS A 58 16.37 -18.46 -4.93
CA CYS A 58 15.30 -18.52 -3.94
C CYS A 58 14.05 -19.24 -4.48
N THR A 59 13.34 -19.92 -3.59
CA THR A 59 12.03 -20.52 -3.91
C THR A 59 10.95 -19.46 -4.06
N ALA A 60 11.01 -18.41 -3.22
CA ALA A 60 10.03 -17.35 -3.21
C ALA A 60 10.65 -16.02 -2.75
N ALA A 61 10.08 -14.91 -3.19
CA ALA A 61 10.52 -13.56 -2.86
C ALA A 61 9.35 -12.69 -2.36
N LEU A 62 9.58 -12.00 -1.24
CA LEU A 62 8.72 -10.92 -0.75
C LEU A 62 9.41 -9.59 -1.05
N ILE A 63 8.71 -8.68 -1.73
CA ILE A 63 9.27 -7.40 -2.13
C ILE A 63 8.66 -6.29 -1.28
N ILE A 64 9.52 -5.48 -0.67
CA ILE A 64 9.13 -4.26 0.05
C ILE A 64 9.73 -3.09 -0.71
N ALA A 65 8.94 -2.52 -1.60
CA ALA A 65 9.31 -1.41 -2.47
C ALA A 65 8.11 -0.49 -2.71
N PRO A 66 8.32 0.78 -3.04
CA PRO A 66 7.23 1.67 -3.44
C PRO A 66 6.68 1.30 -4.82
N GLU A 67 5.43 1.69 -5.07
CA GLU A 67 4.78 1.57 -6.38
C GLU A 67 5.24 2.65 -7.36
N SER A 68 5.72 3.79 -6.83
CA SER A 68 6.16 4.95 -7.59
C SER A 68 7.15 4.56 -8.69
N ASP A 69 7.03 5.21 -9.83
CA ASP A 69 7.90 5.00 -11.00
C ASP A 69 7.98 3.53 -11.46
N GLY A 70 6.98 2.72 -11.12
CA GLY A 70 6.90 1.30 -11.46
C GLY A 70 7.94 0.41 -10.78
N ILE A 71 8.59 0.87 -9.71
CA ILE A 71 9.69 0.14 -9.04
C ILE A 71 9.21 -1.23 -8.55
N LEU A 72 8.10 -1.31 -7.82
CA LEU A 72 7.57 -2.58 -7.33
C LEU A 72 7.22 -3.54 -8.47
N ALA A 73 6.61 -3.03 -9.56
CA ALA A 73 6.25 -3.85 -10.72
C ALA A 73 7.49 -4.39 -11.43
N SER A 74 8.52 -3.56 -11.62
CA SER A 74 9.79 -3.94 -12.24
C SER A 74 10.54 -5.00 -11.43
N LEU A 75 10.62 -4.83 -10.11
CA LEU A 75 11.22 -5.82 -9.21
C LEU A 75 10.43 -7.13 -9.20
N SER A 76 9.10 -7.06 -9.22
CA SER A 76 8.24 -8.25 -9.31
C SER A 76 8.49 -9.01 -10.62
N ALA A 77 8.60 -8.28 -11.74
CA ALA A 77 8.91 -8.88 -13.04
C ALA A 77 10.31 -9.51 -13.08
N LEU A 78 11.31 -8.85 -12.46
CA LEU A 78 12.67 -9.38 -12.34
C LEU A 78 12.67 -10.72 -11.58
N MET A 79 11.99 -10.79 -10.42
CA MET A 79 11.91 -12.01 -9.61
C MET A 79 11.26 -13.16 -10.40
N VAL A 80 10.12 -12.90 -11.04
CA VAL A 80 9.39 -13.93 -11.82
C VAL A 80 10.22 -14.41 -13.03
N ARG A 81 10.85 -13.50 -13.76
CA ARG A 81 11.67 -13.84 -14.94
C ARG A 81 12.85 -14.74 -14.57
N ASN A 82 13.38 -14.60 -13.36
CA ASN A 82 14.48 -15.42 -12.86
C ASN A 82 14.03 -16.65 -12.04
N GLY A 83 12.73 -17.00 -12.08
CA GLY A 83 12.20 -18.25 -11.52
C GLY A 83 11.70 -18.21 -10.08
N ALA A 84 11.78 -17.07 -9.38
CA ALA A 84 11.24 -16.93 -8.04
C ALA A 84 9.71 -16.84 -8.05
N ARG A 85 9.05 -17.50 -7.09
CA ARG A 85 7.62 -17.30 -6.80
C ARG A 85 7.44 -16.04 -5.95
N LEU A 86 6.42 -15.25 -6.23
CA LEU A 86 6.15 -14.05 -5.41
C LEU A 86 5.32 -14.39 -4.17
N LEU A 87 5.73 -13.87 -3.01
CA LEU A 87 4.93 -13.79 -1.79
C LEU A 87 4.07 -12.51 -1.79
N GLY A 88 3.53 -12.18 -2.94
CA GLY A 88 2.75 -10.99 -3.23
C GLY A 88 2.21 -11.01 -4.65
N SER A 89 1.65 -9.89 -5.06
CA SER A 89 1.00 -9.72 -6.35
C SER A 89 1.99 -9.77 -7.52
N GLY A 90 1.52 -10.26 -8.67
CA GLY A 90 2.31 -10.28 -9.90
C GLY A 90 2.47 -8.88 -10.51
N PRO A 91 3.45 -8.69 -11.44
CA PRO A 91 3.78 -7.36 -11.97
C PRO A 91 2.59 -6.65 -12.64
N GLY A 92 1.72 -7.36 -13.34
CA GLY A 92 0.53 -6.79 -13.98
C GLY A 92 -0.50 -6.29 -12.97
N SER A 93 -0.78 -7.07 -11.91
CA SER A 93 -1.68 -6.67 -10.83
C SER A 93 -1.10 -5.50 -10.02
N VAL A 94 0.22 -5.50 -9.80
CA VAL A 94 0.93 -4.39 -9.17
C VAL A 94 0.77 -3.12 -9.98
N ALA A 95 1.02 -3.16 -11.29
CA ALA A 95 0.89 -2.00 -12.17
C ALA A 95 -0.55 -1.45 -12.20
N THR A 96 -1.55 -2.33 -12.20
CA THR A 96 -2.97 -1.92 -12.16
C THR A 96 -3.33 -1.26 -10.84
N ALA A 97 -2.93 -1.86 -9.70
CA ALA A 97 -3.24 -1.35 -8.37
C ALA A 97 -2.46 -0.06 -8.03
N ALA A 98 -1.24 0.10 -8.54
CA ALA A 98 -0.41 1.29 -8.36
C ALA A 98 -0.98 2.53 -9.06
N ASP A 99 -1.74 2.35 -10.14
CA ASP A 99 -2.39 3.44 -10.86
C ASP A 99 -3.71 3.84 -10.18
N LYS A 100 -3.67 4.97 -9.47
CA LYS A 100 -4.84 5.52 -8.73
C LYS A 100 -6.03 5.83 -9.65
N TRP A 101 -5.78 6.20 -10.90
CA TRP A 101 -6.83 6.41 -11.88
C TRP A 101 -7.47 5.10 -12.33
N ALA A 102 -6.67 4.07 -12.56
CA ALA A 102 -7.19 2.74 -12.87
C ALA A 102 -8.04 2.18 -11.71
N CYS A 103 -7.57 2.32 -10.46
CA CYS A 103 -8.35 1.94 -9.28
C CYS A 103 -9.68 2.69 -9.19
N HIS A 104 -9.69 4.01 -9.35
CA HIS A 104 -10.92 4.82 -9.36
C HIS A 104 -11.91 4.34 -10.44
N ARG A 105 -11.44 4.08 -11.65
CA ARG A 105 -12.28 3.56 -12.72
C ARG A 105 -12.88 2.19 -12.39
N LEU A 106 -12.08 1.27 -11.84
CA LEU A 106 -12.56 -0.04 -11.42
C LEU A 106 -13.64 0.08 -10.34
N PHE A 107 -13.42 0.93 -9.33
CA PHE A 107 -14.40 1.17 -8.27
C PHE A 107 -15.70 1.73 -8.83
N THR A 108 -15.63 2.75 -9.67
CA THR A 108 -16.80 3.39 -10.29
C THR A 108 -17.57 2.40 -11.16
N GLN A 109 -16.89 1.63 -12.02
CA GLN A 109 -17.52 0.63 -12.88
C GLN A 109 -18.21 -0.50 -12.11
N ALA A 110 -17.66 -0.86 -10.97
CA ALA A 110 -18.22 -1.88 -10.08
C ALA A 110 -19.28 -1.33 -9.10
N GLY A 111 -19.60 -0.03 -9.16
CA GLY A 111 -20.51 0.62 -8.22
C GLY A 111 -20.03 0.61 -6.77
N LEU A 112 -18.70 0.63 -6.55
CA LEU A 112 -18.13 0.83 -5.22
C LEU A 112 -18.07 2.33 -4.92
N PRO A 113 -18.46 2.76 -3.71
CA PRO A 113 -18.31 4.14 -3.30
C PRO A 113 -16.83 4.57 -3.37
N THR A 114 -16.56 5.63 -4.11
CA THR A 114 -15.25 6.29 -4.25
C THR A 114 -15.51 7.77 -4.51
N PRO A 115 -14.69 8.71 -4.02
CA PRO A 115 -14.93 10.13 -4.27
C PRO A 115 -14.84 10.46 -5.75
N ASP A 116 -15.68 11.39 -6.23
CA ASP A 116 -15.63 11.86 -7.61
C ASP A 116 -14.21 12.31 -7.96
N THR A 117 -13.68 11.80 -9.05
CA THR A 117 -12.29 12.03 -9.46
C THR A 117 -12.21 12.35 -10.94
N CYS A 118 -11.38 13.32 -11.32
CA CYS A 118 -11.03 13.63 -12.69
C CYS A 118 -9.53 13.44 -12.91
N TYR A 119 -9.17 12.90 -14.07
CA TYR A 119 -7.81 12.84 -14.58
C TYR A 119 -7.54 14.09 -15.39
N ALA A 120 -6.51 14.85 -15.06
CA ALA A 120 -6.22 16.15 -15.64
C ALA A 120 -4.73 16.39 -15.84
N ASP A 121 -4.41 17.37 -16.65
CA ASP A 121 -3.15 18.07 -16.74
C ASP A 121 -3.35 19.54 -16.35
N ALA A 122 -2.31 20.35 -16.40
CA ALA A 122 -2.39 21.75 -16.00
C ALA A 122 -3.43 22.54 -16.80
N ASP A 123 -3.52 22.30 -18.11
CA ASP A 123 -4.45 23.01 -19.01
C ASP A 123 -5.92 22.62 -18.75
N GLY A 124 -6.16 21.36 -18.41
CA GLY A 124 -7.49 20.81 -18.11
C GLY A 124 -7.95 21.01 -16.66
N ALA A 125 -7.07 21.43 -15.77
CA ALA A 125 -7.31 21.44 -14.33
C ALA A 125 -8.50 22.28 -13.89
N CYS A 126 -8.65 23.51 -14.40
CA CYS A 126 -9.76 24.39 -14.03
C CYS A 126 -11.11 23.78 -14.43
N LYS A 127 -11.21 23.24 -15.64
CA LYS A 127 -12.44 22.58 -16.11
C LYS A 127 -12.79 21.32 -15.30
N ALA A 128 -11.77 20.56 -14.90
CA ALA A 128 -11.96 19.39 -14.05
C ALA A 128 -12.41 19.80 -12.62
N ALA A 129 -11.82 20.87 -12.07
CA ALA A 129 -12.18 21.42 -10.78
C ALA A 129 -13.62 21.97 -10.76
N GLU A 130 -14.05 22.67 -11.81
CA GLU A 130 -15.45 23.14 -11.95
C GLU A 130 -16.44 21.98 -11.93
N LYS A 131 -16.10 20.85 -12.55
CA LYS A 131 -16.94 19.65 -12.59
C LYS A 131 -17.08 18.98 -11.23
N ILE A 132 -16.00 18.93 -10.44
CA ILE A 132 -15.98 18.27 -9.12
C ILE A 132 -16.54 19.20 -8.04
N GLY A 133 -16.20 20.50 -8.10
CA GLY A 133 -16.44 21.49 -7.04
C GLY A 133 -15.36 21.48 -5.97
N PHE A 134 -15.27 22.60 -5.22
CA PHE A 134 -14.35 22.76 -4.10
C PHE A 134 -15.02 22.45 -2.75
N PRO A 135 -14.26 22.04 -1.72
CA PRO A 135 -12.84 21.76 -1.75
C PRO A 135 -12.52 20.44 -2.46
N LEU A 136 -11.31 20.33 -3.00
CA LEU A 136 -10.83 19.11 -3.64
C LEU A 136 -9.39 18.77 -3.23
N VAL A 137 -8.95 17.57 -3.56
CA VAL A 137 -7.59 17.08 -3.34
C VAL A 137 -6.92 16.90 -4.68
N ILE A 138 -5.72 17.47 -4.83
CA ILE A 138 -4.82 17.15 -5.94
C ILE A 138 -3.85 16.05 -5.50
N LYS A 139 -3.61 15.06 -6.36
CA LYS A 139 -2.67 13.97 -6.09
C LYS A 139 -2.02 13.45 -7.38
N PRO A 140 -0.75 13.01 -7.34
CA PRO A 140 -0.14 12.33 -8.48
C PRO A 140 -0.88 11.02 -8.80
N VAL A 141 -0.75 10.56 -10.05
CA VAL A 141 -1.37 9.29 -10.50
C VAL A 141 -0.77 8.09 -9.76
N ASP A 142 0.52 8.13 -9.50
CA ASP A 142 1.28 7.17 -8.70
C ASP A 142 1.94 7.88 -7.49
N GLY A 143 2.45 7.14 -6.55
CA GLY A 143 3.12 7.68 -5.36
C GLY A 143 2.66 7.02 -4.07
N VAL A 144 3.45 7.19 -3.02
CA VAL A 144 3.28 6.54 -1.72
C VAL A 144 3.33 7.57 -0.58
N SER A 145 2.86 7.19 0.61
CA SER A 145 3.02 7.96 1.85
C SER A 145 2.50 9.41 1.78
N CYS A 146 1.41 9.66 1.07
CA CYS A 146 0.81 10.98 0.85
C CYS A 146 1.70 11.96 0.06
N GLU A 147 2.77 11.50 -0.58
CA GLU A 147 3.67 12.38 -1.32
C GLU A 147 2.92 13.10 -2.46
N GLY A 148 3.03 14.42 -2.45
CA GLY A 148 2.40 15.27 -3.47
C GLY A 148 0.90 15.47 -3.30
N ILE A 149 0.25 14.98 -2.26
CA ILE A 149 -1.17 15.20 -2.00
C ILE A 149 -1.36 16.55 -1.31
N SER A 150 -2.32 17.35 -1.78
CA SER A 150 -2.65 18.65 -1.17
C SER A 150 -4.15 18.95 -1.23
N LEU A 151 -4.67 19.56 -0.18
CA LEU A 151 -6.02 20.12 -0.14
C LEU A 151 -6.06 21.42 -0.93
N ILE A 152 -7.05 21.56 -1.82
CA ILE A 152 -7.29 22.70 -2.68
C ILE A 152 -8.66 23.28 -2.33
N PRO A 153 -8.72 24.35 -1.54
CA PRO A 153 -9.99 24.93 -1.11
C PRO A 153 -10.68 25.79 -2.18
N ASP A 154 -9.92 26.34 -3.13
CA ASP A 154 -10.38 27.34 -4.09
C ASP A 154 -9.50 27.39 -5.35
N VAL A 155 -9.96 28.16 -6.35
CA VAL A 155 -9.24 28.35 -7.63
C VAL A 155 -7.86 28.97 -7.47
N PRO A 156 -7.64 30.04 -6.66
CA PRO A 156 -6.30 30.59 -6.42
C PRO A 156 -5.33 29.57 -5.88
N SER A 157 -5.78 28.72 -4.96
CA SER A 157 -4.96 27.63 -4.40
C SER A 157 -4.61 26.58 -5.46
N LEU A 158 -5.52 26.27 -6.38
CA LEU A 158 -5.25 25.38 -7.49
C LEU A 158 -4.12 25.92 -8.37
N HIS A 159 -4.19 27.17 -8.80
CA HIS A 159 -3.14 27.81 -9.59
C HIS A 159 -1.78 27.78 -8.87
N SER A 160 -1.75 28.17 -7.60
CA SER A 160 -0.51 28.16 -6.80
C SER A 160 0.13 26.77 -6.67
N VAL A 161 -0.66 25.70 -6.69
CA VAL A 161 -0.11 24.33 -6.61
C VAL A 161 0.36 23.85 -7.98
N LEU A 162 -0.32 24.22 -9.07
CA LEU A 162 0.04 23.83 -10.44
C LEU A 162 1.38 24.46 -10.90
N GLU A 163 1.75 25.62 -10.36
CA GLU A 163 3.05 26.23 -10.62
C GLU A 163 4.24 25.45 -10.05
N LYS A 164 3.99 24.50 -9.15
CA LYS A 164 5.08 23.68 -8.58
C LYS A 164 5.57 22.65 -9.59
N SER A 165 6.87 22.46 -9.65
CA SER A 165 7.56 21.62 -10.64
C SER A 165 7.03 20.19 -10.76
N ARG A 166 6.44 19.64 -9.69
CA ARG A 166 5.90 18.28 -9.68
C ARG A 166 4.65 18.07 -10.55
N TYR A 167 3.93 19.13 -10.90
CA TYR A 167 2.71 19.10 -11.73
C TYR A 167 2.90 19.69 -13.12
N VAL A 168 4.03 20.36 -13.35
CA VAL A 168 4.40 20.88 -14.66
C VAL A 168 4.64 19.70 -15.60
N ASP A 169 4.00 19.70 -16.76
CA ASP A 169 4.10 18.66 -17.80
C ASP A 169 3.74 17.23 -17.33
N ARG A 170 3.02 17.12 -16.21
CA ARG A 170 2.57 15.82 -15.67
C ARG A 170 1.06 15.76 -15.57
N ARG A 171 0.57 14.53 -15.61
CA ARG A 171 -0.83 14.24 -15.32
C ARG A 171 -1.02 13.97 -13.83
N PHE A 172 -2.20 14.34 -13.31
CA PHE A 172 -2.57 14.20 -11.91
C PHE A 172 -4.07 13.94 -11.77
N LEU A 173 -4.49 13.68 -10.56
CA LEU A 173 -5.90 13.50 -10.22
C LEU A 173 -6.39 14.70 -9.40
N LEU A 174 -7.55 15.20 -9.74
CA LEU A 174 -8.38 16.05 -8.90
C LEU A 174 -9.52 15.22 -8.35
N GLN A 175 -9.65 15.16 -7.04
CA GLN A 175 -10.64 14.32 -6.36
C GLN A 175 -11.44 15.17 -5.38
N ARG A 176 -12.77 14.96 -5.31
CA ARG A 176 -13.61 15.60 -4.30
C ARG A 176 -13.04 15.33 -2.90
N TYR A 177 -12.87 16.39 -2.12
CA TYR A 177 -12.56 16.24 -0.71
C TYR A 177 -13.83 15.83 0.04
N ILE A 178 -13.71 14.79 0.83
CA ILE A 178 -14.75 14.32 1.75
C ILE A 178 -14.14 14.32 3.14
N GLU A 179 -14.82 14.94 4.10
CA GLU A 179 -14.39 14.93 5.48
C GLU A 179 -14.67 13.56 6.11
N GLY A 180 -13.69 13.00 6.82
CA GLY A 180 -13.84 11.68 7.45
C GLY A 180 -12.54 11.17 8.07
N GLU A 181 -12.63 9.99 8.70
CA GLU A 181 -11.50 9.28 9.25
C GLU A 181 -10.74 8.57 8.13
N HIS A 182 -9.47 8.88 7.98
CA HIS A 182 -8.57 8.12 7.12
C HIS A 182 -8.33 6.74 7.73
N ALA A 183 -8.58 5.72 6.95
CA ALA A 183 -8.43 4.33 7.39
C ALA A 183 -7.72 3.50 6.33
N SER A 184 -7.17 2.36 6.74
CA SER A 184 -6.67 1.34 5.84
C SER A 184 -7.16 -0.03 6.26
N ALA A 185 -7.37 -0.91 5.31
CA ALA A 185 -7.62 -2.32 5.55
C ALA A 185 -6.36 -3.12 5.22
N CYS A 186 -6.02 -4.08 6.08
CA CYS A 186 -5.03 -5.11 5.80
C CYS A 186 -5.73 -6.38 5.35
N LEU A 187 -5.39 -6.89 4.16
CA LEU A 187 -6.00 -8.10 3.62
C LEU A 187 -4.94 -9.15 3.26
N LEU A 188 -5.37 -10.42 3.32
CA LEU A 188 -4.70 -11.52 2.64
C LEU A 188 -5.54 -11.97 1.45
N VAL A 189 -4.88 -12.21 0.32
CA VAL A 189 -5.51 -12.69 -0.92
C VAL A 189 -4.90 -14.03 -1.31
N ALA A 190 -5.74 -15.02 -1.56
CA ALA A 190 -5.37 -16.37 -1.94
C ALA A 190 -6.30 -16.87 -3.07
N GLY A 191 -5.75 -17.03 -4.28
CA GLY A 191 -6.56 -17.35 -5.46
C GLY A 191 -7.59 -16.25 -5.74
N ASN A 192 -8.87 -16.60 -5.72
CA ASN A 192 -9.99 -15.67 -5.90
C ASN A 192 -10.61 -15.18 -4.58
N ASP A 193 -10.14 -15.68 -3.46
CA ASP A 193 -10.65 -15.34 -2.14
C ASP A 193 -9.76 -14.31 -1.46
N ASN A 194 -10.37 -13.51 -0.59
CA ASN A 194 -9.63 -12.58 0.25
C ASN A 194 -10.24 -12.49 1.65
N LEU A 195 -9.40 -12.18 2.62
CA LEU A 195 -9.76 -12.03 4.03
C LEU A 195 -9.24 -10.70 4.54
N CYS A 196 -10.13 -9.84 5.01
CA CYS A 196 -9.75 -8.64 5.75
C CYS A 196 -9.32 -9.04 7.17
N LEU A 197 -8.07 -8.75 7.51
CA LEU A 197 -7.49 -9.02 8.82
C LEU A 197 -7.80 -7.91 9.82
N SER A 198 -7.76 -6.66 9.38
CA SER A 198 -8.03 -5.50 10.23
C SER A 198 -8.42 -4.27 9.42
N ILE A 199 -9.20 -3.40 10.04
CA ILE A 199 -9.35 -1.99 9.66
C ILE A 199 -8.51 -1.19 10.65
N ASN A 200 -7.76 -0.21 10.15
CA ASN A 200 -6.81 0.58 10.93
C ASN A 200 -7.08 2.07 10.71
N ARG A 201 -6.91 2.88 11.75
CA ARG A 201 -6.92 4.34 11.61
C ARG A 201 -5.56 4.79 11.11
N GLN A 202 -5.55 5.72 10.16
CA GLN A 202 -4.35 6.42 9.72
C GLN A 202 -4.36 7.83 10.30
N PHE A 203 -3.28 8.23 10.94
CA PHE A 203 -3.09 9.60 11.38
C PHE A 203 -2.51 10.40 10.21
N ILE A 204 -3.39 11.12 9.50
CA ILE A 204 -3.03 11.98 8.37
C ILE A 204 -3.18 13.44 8.81
N GLU A 205 -2.12 14.20 8.68
CA GLU A 205 -2.15 15.63 8.86
C GLU A 205 -2.53 16.29 7.53
N ILE A 206 -3.65 17.04 7.54
CA ILE A 206 -4.25 17.64 6.34
C ILE A 206 -3.70 19.06 6.16
N ASP A 207 -2.39 19.18 6.08
CA ASP A 207 -1.70 20.41 5.71
C ASP A 207 -1.37 20.44 4.21
N ARG A 208 -0.59 21.38 3.77
CA ARG A 208 -0.14 21.50 2.39
C ARG A 208 1.37 21.29 2.28
N PRO A 209 1.85 20.08 1.98
CA PRO A 209 1.18 18.82 1.59
C PRO A 209 0.66 17.98 2.76
N PHE A 210 -0.22 17.00 2.46
CA PHE A 210 -0.61 15.96 3.42
C PHE A 210 0.60 15.17 3.91
N SER A 211 0.55 14.75 5.18
CA SER A 211 1.61 13.92 5.73
C SER A 211 1.06 12.78 6.60
N TYR A 212 1.58 11.58 6.36
CA TYR A 212 1.28 10.41 7.18
C TYR A 212 2.10 10.46 8.46
N GLN A 213 1.41 10.37 9.59
CA GLN A 213 2.00 10.50 10.94
C GLN A 213 2.03 9.18 11.71
N GLY A 214 1.35 8.15 11.25
CA GLY A 214 1.27 6.87 11.95
C GLY A 214 -0.09 6.20 11.85
N SER A 215 -0.29 5.13 12.61
CA SER A 215 -1.56 4.36 12.60
C SER A 215 -1.91 3.80 13.97
N GLU A 216 -3.19 3.51 14.15
CA GLU A 216 -3.75 2.68 15.24
C GLU A 216 -4.34 1.40 14.64
N VAL A 217 -3.97 0.25 15.19
CA VAL A 217 -4.38 -1.09 14.74
C VAL A 217 -4.90 -1.90 15.92
N PRO A 218 -6.08 -2.50 15.86
CA PRO A 218 -7.17 -2.22 14.93
C PRO A 218 -7.90 -0.93 15.27
N PHE A 219 -8.61 -0.38 14.29
CA PHE A 219 -9.60 0.67 14.47
C PHE A 219 -11.01 0.05 14.37
N THR A 220 -11.85 0.32 15.36
CA THR A 220 -13.23 -0.16 15.43
C THR A 220 -14.19 1.02 15.55
N GLY A 221 -15.36 0.90 14.94
CA GLY A 221 -16.40 1.92 14.98
C GLY A 221 -17.67 1.42 14.29
N ASP A 222 -18.70 2.25 14.26
CA ASP A 222 -20.04 1.86 13.77
C ASP A 222 -20.04 1.38 12.31
N LYS A 223 -19.10 1.87 11.49
CA LYS A 223 -18.98 1.51 10.07
C LYS A 223 -17.93 0.43 9.80
N HIS A 224 -17.45 -0.24 10.84
CA HIS A 224 -16.37 -1.24 10.72
C HIS A 224 -16.72 -2.34 9.71
N GLN A 225 -17.92 -2.92 9.79
CA GLN A 225 -18.34 -3.98 8.86
C GLN A 225 -18.49 -3.48 7.41
N ALA A 226 -18.96 -2.24 7.23
CA ALA A 226 -19.06 -1.62 5.91
C ALA A 226 -17.68 -1.40 5.30
N ALA A 227 -16.70 -0.97 6.10
CA ALA A 227 -15.31 -0.80 5.69
C ALA A 227 -14.67 -2.13 5.27
N ILE A 228 -14.87 -3.21 6.04
CA ILE A 228 -14.41 -4.57 5.68
C ILE A 228 -14.99 -4.98 4.33
N THR A 229 -16.32 -4.89 4.18
CA THR A 229 -17.00 -5.30 2.95
C THR A 229 -16.52 -4.51 1.75
N LEU A 230 -16.32 -3.19 1.89
CA LEU A 230 -15.81 -2.33 0.83
C LEU A 230 -14.38 -2.73 0.43
N ALA A 231 -13.49 -2.94 1.41
CA ALA A 231 -12.10 -3.33 1.18
C ALA A 231 -11.99 -4.68 0.46
N GLN A 232 -12.79 -5.68 0.88
CA GLN A 232 -12.82 -7.00 0.25
C GLN A 232 -13.34 -6.94 -1.19
N ARG A 233 -14.39 -6.17 -1.44
CA ARG A 233 -14.91 -5.95 -2.80
C ARG A 233 -13.89 -5.20 -3.67
N ALA A 234 -13.22 -4.18 -3.15
CA ALA A 234 -12.19 -3.44 -3.86
C ALA A 234 -11.03 -4.36 -4.28
N ALA A 235 -10.53 -5.19 -3.36
CA ALA A 235 -9.47 -6.17 -3.63
C ALA A 235 -9.86 -7.15 -4.75
N ALA A 236 -11.12 -7.60 -4.79
CA ALA A 236 -11.61 -8.54 -5.80
C ALA A 236 -11.68 -7.94 -7.22
N LEU A 237 -11.60 -6.61 -7.37
CA LEU A 237 -11.65 -5.95 -8.69
C LEU A 237 -10.33 -5.99 -9.47
N VAL A 238 -9.22 -6.28 -8.81
CA VAL A 238 -7.91 -6.36 -9.46
C VAL A 238 -7.49 -7.82 -9.57
N PRO A 239 -7.61 -8.45 -10.76
CA PRO A 239 -7.26 -9.85 -10.93
C PRO A 239 -5.78 -10.11 -10.63
N GLY A 240 -5.50 -11.22 -9.97
CA GLY A 240 -4.14 -11.68 -9.68
C GLY A 240 -3.46 -10.95 -8.51
N LEU A 241 -4.17 -10.14 -7.72
CA LEU A 241 -3.68 -9.75 -6.40
C LEU A 241 -3.43 -11.01 -5.57
N LYS A 242 -2.37 -10.97 -4.73
CA LYS A 242 -1.95 -12.14 -3.96
C LYS A 242 -1.16 -11.73 -2.71
N GLY A 243 -1.24 -12.59 -1.68
CA GLY A 243 -0.54 -12.36 -0.43
C GLY A 243 -1.11 -11.19 0.34
N TYR A 244 -0.26 -10.43 1.02
CA TYR A 244 -0.70 -9.26 1.78
C TYR A 244 -0.88 -8.05 0.87
N ILE A 245 -2.01 -7.36 1.04
CA ILE A 245 -2.29 -6.08 0.40
C ILE A 245 -2.90 -5.11 1.40
N GLY A 246 -2.81 -3.82 1.09
CA GLY A 246 -3.55 -2.76 1.77
C GLY A 246 -4.65 -2.17 0.88
N VAL A 247 -5.74 -1.71 1.49
CA VAL A 247 -6.75 -0.89 0.80
C VAL A 247 -6.98 0.35 1.64
N ASP A 248 -6.70 1.52 1.07
CA ASP A 248 -6.95 2.78 1.77
C ASP A 248 -8.41 3.21 1.60
N LEU A 249 -8.99 3.65 2.70
CA LEU A 249 -10.40 3.96 2.85
C LEU A 249 -10.58 5.34 3.49
N LEU A 250 -11.73 5.95 3.23
CA LEU A 250 -12.21 7.08 4.00
C LEU A 250 -13.55 6.70 4.64
N ILE A 251 -13.66 6.87 5.95
CA ILE A 251 -14.89 6.58 6.73
C ILE A 251 -15.52 7.93 7.08
N ALA A 252 -16.53 8.31 6.34
CA ALA A 252 -17.26 9.57 6.49
C ALA A 252 -18.63 9.36 7.14
N ASN A 253 -19.33 10.44 7.46
CA ASN A 253 -20.67 10.39 8.04
C ASN A 253 -21.67 9.67 7.14
N GLU A 254 -21.55 9.86 5.82
CA GLU A 254 -22.47 9.29 4.82
C GLU A 254 -22.15 7.82 4.48
N GLY A 255 -20.91 7.36 4.74
CA GLY A 255 -20.52 6.00 4.41
C GLY A 255 -19.00 5.80 4.31
N CYS A 256 -18.61 4.67 3.75
CA CYS A 256 -17.21 4.36 3.49
C CYS A 256 -16.89 4.52 2.00
N TYR A 257 -15.71 5.05 1.68
CA TYR A 257 -15.23 5.26 0.32
C TYR A 257 -13.88 4.56 0.13
N GLY A 258 -13.71 3.86 -1.00
CA GLY A 258 -12.44 3.29 -1.43
C GLY A 258 -11.57 4.37 -2.08
N ILE A 259 -10.31 4.44 -1.68
CA ILE A 259 -9.36 5.45 -2.15
C ILE A 259 -8.33 4.84 -3.11
N GLU A 260 -7.61 3.79 -2.67
CA GLU A 260 -6.58 3.13 -3.46
C GLU A 260 -6.29 1.73 -2.94
N ILE A 261 -5.59 0.92 -3.73
CA ILE A 261 -5.10 -0.41 -3.36
C ILE A 261 -3.57 -0.36 -3.35
N ASN A 262 -2.98 -0.83 -2.24
CA ASN A 262 -1.53 -0.98 -2.06
C ASN A 262 -1.18 -2.47 -2.20
N PRO A 263 -0.62 -2.94 -3.35
CA PRO A 263 -0.40 -4.37 -3.61
C PRO A 263 0.88 -4.91 -2.93
N ARG A 264 1.14 -4.51 -1.68
CA ARG A 264 2.34 -4.78 -0.88
C ARG A 264 2.08 -4.70 0.61
N LEU A 265 3.12 -4.99 1.41
CA LEU A 265 3.10 -4.64 2.84
C LEU A 265 2.89 -3.14 3.04
N THR A 266 2.04 -2.80 3.99
CA THR A 266 1.81 -1.43 4.46
C THR A 266 2.39 -1.26 5.87
N THR A 267 2.59 -0.02 6.31
CA THR A 267 3.11 0.26 7.66
C THR A 267 2.23 -0.30 8.78
N SER A 268 0.94 -0.49 8.51
CA SER A 268 0.00 -1.14 9.44
C SER A 268 0.38 -2.59 9.79
N TYR A 269 1.20 -3.27 8.96
CA TYR A 269 1.76 -4.59 9.27
C TYR A 269 2.46 -4.60 10.63
N ILE A 270 3.19 -3.52 10.95
CA ILE A 270 3.97 -3.38 12.20
C ILE A 270 3.05 -3.44 13.42
N GLY A 271 1.89 -2.79 13.36
CA GLY A 271 0.91 -2.85 14.43
C GLY A 271 0.10 -4.15 14.43
N LEU A 272 -0.30 -4.62 13.25
CA LEU A 272 -1.13 -5.81 13.10
C LEU A 272 -0.46 -7.06 13.68
N ARG A 273 0.84 -7.27 13.43
CA ARG A 273 1.59 -8.41 13.96
C ARG A 273 1.60 -8.49 15.49
N SER A 274 1.40 -7.36 16.16
CA SER A 274 1.40 -7.30 17.63
C SER A 274 0.06 -7.61 18.28
N VAL A 275 -1.04 -7.59 17.49
CA VAL A 275 -2.41 -7.75 17.99
C VAL A 275 -3.13 -8.96 17.41
N VAL A 276 -2.62 -9.55 16.33
CA VAL A 276 -3.25 -10.70 15.68
C VAL A 276 -2.74 -12.02 16.28
N ASN A 277 -3.63 -13.01 16.40
CA ASN A 277 -3.35 -14.33 16.99
C ASN A 277 -2.63 -15.32 16.05
N LEU A 278 -1.98 -14.83 14.99
CA LEU A 278 -1.28 -15.67 14.00
C LEU A 278 0.07 -15.05 13.59
N ASN A 279 0.96 -15.86 13.05
CA ASN A 279 2.18 -15.36 12.42
C ASN A 279 1.88 -14.87 11.01
N LEU A 280 2.05 -13.56 10.77
CA LEU A 280 1.70 -12.95 9.49
C LEU A 280 2.59 -13.42 8.34
N ALA A 281 3.88 -13.68 8.57
CA ALA A 281 4.79 -14.17 7.54
C ALA A 281 4.39 -15.57 7.07
N GLN A 282 4.00 -16.46 7.99
CA GLN A 282 3.43 -17.78 7.66
C GLN A 282 2.14 -17.61 6.86
N ALA A 283 1.22 -16.75 7.30
CA ALA A 283 -0.05 -16.53 6.60
C ALA A 283 0.14 -15.96 5.19
N ILE A 284 1.12 -15.06 4.99
CA ILE A 284 1.50 -14.56 3.66
C ILE A 284 2.03 -15.69 2.79
N TRP A 285 2.88 -16.56 3.34
CA TRP A 285 3.39 -17.73 2.62
C TRP A 285 2.26 -18.67 2.20
N GLU A 286 1.40 -19.06 3.13
CA GLU A 286 0.26 -19.96 2.88
C GLU A 286 -0.69 -19.37 1.83
N ALA A 287 -1.04 -18.09 1.94
CA ALA A 287 -1.89 -17.40 0.97
C ALA A 287 -1.24 -17.33 -0.43
N SER A 288 0.06 -17.00 -0.49
CA SER A 288 0.75 -16.78 -1.76
C SER A 288 1.18 -18.07 -2.46
N ILE A 289 1.53 -19.11 -1.70
CA ILE A 289 2.14 -20.32 -2.25
C ILE A 289 1.15 -21.49 -2.30
N GLN A 290 0.26 -21.57 -1.30
CA GLN A 290 -0.65 -22.70 -1.13
C GLN A 290 -2.11 -22.34 -1.45
N ASN A 291 -2.42 -21.04 -1.65
CA ASN A 291 -3.79 -20.50 -1.79
C ASN A 291 -4.67 -20.82 -0.58
N ILE A 292 -4.10 -20.73 0.62
CA ILE A 292 -4.81 -20.98 1.88
C ILE A 292 -4.92 -19.69 2.68
N LEU A 293 -6.15 -19.32 3.06
CA LEU A 293 -6.40 -18.22 3.99
C LEU A 293 -6.51 -18.75 5.43
N PRO A 294 -6.02 -17.99 6.44
CA PRO A 294 -6.14 -18.39 7.83
C PRO A 294 -7.61 -18.43 8.28
N ARG A 295 -7.88 -19.29 9.26
CA ARG A 295 -9.20 -19.39 9.93
C ARG A 295 -9.08 -18.87 11.36
N ASN A 296 -10.22 -18.42 11.91
CA ASN A 296 -10.32 -17.99 13.31
C ASN A 296 -9.33 -16.86 13.66
N VAL A 297 -9.23 -15.87 12.78
CA VAL A 297 -8.39 -14.68 13.03
C VAL A 297 -9.05 -13.86 14.13
N VAL A 298 -8.27 -13.58 15.18
CA VAL A 298 -8.73 -12.81 16.34
C VAL A 298 -7.70 -11.69 16.58
N LEU A 299 -8.19 -10.49 16.78
CA LEU A 299 -7.39 -9.34 17.20
C LEU A 299 -7.55 -9.11 18.70
N GLN A 300 -6.44 -8.95 19.40
CA GLN A 300 -6.41 -8.72 20.85
C GLN A 300 -5.64 -7.45 21.18
N GLY A 301 -6.30 -6.54 21.90
CA GLY A 301 -5.72 -5.25 22.25
C GLY A 301 -5.68 -4.26 21.08
N LYS A 302 -4.87 -3.24 21.24
CA LYS A 302 -4.61 -2.19 20.23
C LYS A 302 -3.13 -1.84 20.23
N PHE A 303 -2.62 -1.49 19.07
CA PHE A 303 -1.27 -0.98 18.91
C PHE A 303 -1.30 0.32 18.10
N ALA A 304 -0.78 1.38 18.66
CA ALA A 304 -0.64 2.67 17.97
C ALA A 304 0.83 3.05 17.86
N PHE A 305 1.21 3.60 16.72
CA PHE A 305 2.58 4.08 16.50
C PHE A 305 2.58 5.40 15.75
N ARG A 306 3.67 6.14 15.94
CA ARG A 306 3.98 7.34 15.16
C ARG A 306 5.14 7.03 14.21
N LYS A 307 5.11 7.66 13.03
CA LYS A 307 6.14 7.48 11.97
C LYS A 307 7.55 7.77 12.49
N GLU A 308 7.70 8.80 13.29
CA GLU A 308 8.96 9.21 13.92
C GLU A 308 9.59 8.13 14.83
N ASN A 309 8.77 7.22 15.35
CA ASN A 309 9.19 6.13 16.24
C ASN A 309 9.53 4.83 15.48
N LEU A 310 9.43 4.82 14.15
CA LEU A 310 9.74 3.66 13.29
C LEU A 310 11.22 3.65 12.86
N ILE A 311 12.15 3.81 13.77
CA ILE A 311 13.59 3.85 13.50
C ILE A 311 14.21 2.43 13.56
#